data_f7ba6797804f989cfc16ea7441c48401
#
_entry.id   f7ba6797804f989cfc16ea7441c48401
#
_cell.length_a   1.000
_cell.length_b   1.000
_cell.length_c   1.000
_cell.angle_alpha   90.00
_cell.angle_beta   90.00
_cell.angle_gamma   90.00
#
_symmetry.space_group_name_H-M   'P 1'
#
loop_
_entity.id
_entity.type
_entity.pdbx_description
1 polymer ?
#
loop_
_entity_poly.entity_id
_entity_poly.type
_entity_poly.pdbx_seq_one_letter_code
_entity_poly.pdbx_strand_id
1 'polypeptide(L)'
;MEKNEKVKRLDLGSICIIKEKLKRYDYHKGDSEGLVNVPLGIEGIRFSTFFREDKEYIKVSMRSKGFFPVNKVAAEHFNGGGHLNAAGGEFHGTMEEAQALLRSILPLYDKYMVKDKD
;
A
#
# COMPACT_ATOMS: atom_id res chain seq x y z
N MET A 1 1.56 -4.41 -16.59
CA MET A 1 2.18 -4.70 -15.29
C MET A 1 3.49 -5.45 -15.50
N GLU A 2 4.50 -5.10 -14.75
CA GLU A 2 5.79 -5.76 -14.88
C GLU A 2 5.75 -7.19 -14.32
N LYS A 3 6.67 -8.04 -14.81
CA LYS A 3 6.69 -9.47 -14.43
C LYS A 3 6.85 -9.72 -12.92
N ASN A 4 7.53 -8.82 -12.21
CA ASN A 4 7.79 -8.96 -10.79
C ASN A 4 6.76 -8.27 -9.91
N GLU A 5 5.68 -7.79 -10.48
CA GLU A 5 4.61 -7.16 -9.74
C GLU A 5 3.42 -8.09 -9.58
N LYS A 6 2.83 -8.05 -8.40
CA LYS A 6 1.63 -8.82 -8.09
C LYS A 6 0.62 -7.91 -7.41
N VAL A 7 -0.64 -8.07 -7.79
CA VAL A 7 -1.74 -7.35 -7.15
C VAL A 7 -2.56 -8.36 -6.38
N LYS A 8 -2.78 -8.07 -5.10
CA LYS A 8 -3.56 -8.95 -4.23
C LYS A 8 -4.69 -8.17 -3.59
N ARG A 9 -5.87 -8.76 -3.61
CA ARG A 9 -7.00 -8.20 -2.89
C ARG A 9 -6.90 -8.61 -1.42
N LEU A 10 -7.01 -7.64 -0.53
CA LEU A 10 -6.93 -7.89 0.90
C LEU A 10 -8.32 -8.06 1.51
N ASP A 11 -9.25 -7.24 1.06
CA ASP A 11 -10.66 -7.34 1.41
C ASP A 11 -11.47 -6.61 0.34
N LEU A 12 -12.74 -6.34 0.59
CA LEU A 12 -13.61 -5.73 -0.42
C LEU A 12 -13.16 -4.35 -0.88
N GLY A 13 -12.49 -3.61 -0.02
CA GLY A 13 -12.09 -2.24 -0.32
C GLY A 13 -10.59 -2.00 -0.38
N SER A 14 -9.77 -3.03 -0.18
CA SER A 14 -8.33 -2.88 -0.08
C SER A 14 -7.58 -3.84 -0.97
N ILE A 15 -6.57 -3.33 -1.65
CA ILE A 15 -5.65 -4.18 -2.39
C ILE A 15 -4.22 -3.76 -2.10
N CYS A 16 -3.28 -4.64 -2.35
CA CYS A 16 -1.87 -4.29 -2.31
C CYS A 16 -1.16 -4.73 -3.57
N ILE A 17 -0.16 -3.96 -3.93
CA ILE A 17 0.72 -4.26 -5.06
C ILE A 17 2.08 -4.57 -4.48
N ILE A 18 2.65 -5.69 -4.90
CA ILE A 18 3.92 -6.16 -4.38
C ILE A 18 4.93 -6.18 -5.51
N LYS A 19 6.04 -5.51 -5.31
CA LYS A 19 7.14 -5.53 -6.25
C LYS A 19 8.38 -6.04 -5.55
N GLU A 20 8.79 -7.26 -5.88
CA GLU A 20 9.99 -7.85 -5.35
C GLU A 20 11.18 -7.47 -6.24
N LYS A 21 12.33 -7.28 -5.60
CA LYS A 21 13.54 -6.91 -6.30
C LYS A 21 14.11 -8.14 -7.02
N LEU A 22 14.33 -7.99 -8.33
CA LEU A 22 15.04 -8.99 -9.09
C LEU A 22 16.51 -8.59 -9.17
N LYS A 23 17.40 -9.56 -9.05
CA LYS A 23 18.85 -9.32 -8.99
C LYS A 23 19.43 -8.51 -10.14
N ARG A 24 18.78 -8.52 -11.28
CA ARG A 24 19.27 -7.85 -12.48
C ARG A 24 18.41 -6.68 -12.91
N TYR A 25 17.51 -6.25 -12.06
CA TYR A 25 16.55 -5.23 -12.45
C TYR A 25 17.02 -3.89 -11.96
N ASP A 26 17.22 -2.98 -12.91
CA ASP A 26 17.46 -1.59 -12.58
C ASP A 26 16.12 -0.94 -12.33
N TYR A 27 15.93 -0.54 -11.11
CA TYR A 27 14.70 0.10 -10.71
C TYR A 27 14.76 1.59 -11.03
N HIS A 28 13.79 2.09 -11.76
CA HIS A 28 13.69 3.51 -12.05
C HIS A 28 12.77 4.17 -11.05
N LYS A 29 13.34 5.07 -10.26
CA LYS A 29 12.60 5.80 -9.26
C LYS A 29 11.44 6.56 -9.92
N GLY A 30 10.26 6.42 -9.38
CA GLY A 30 9.07 7.06 -9.91
C GLY A 30 8.16 6.12 -10.69
N ASP A 31 8.70 5.06 -11.27
CA ASP A 31 7.88 4.13 -12.06
C ASP A 31 6.79 3.47 -11.24
N SER A 32 7.09 3.16 -9.98
CA SER A 32 6.16 2.46 -9.12
C SER A 32 5.15 3.38 -8.43
N GLU A 33 5.42 4.67 -8.37
CA GLU A 33 4.53 5.58 -7.67
C GLU A 33 3.22 5.81 -8.41
N GLY A 34 3.23 5.73 -9.73
CA GLY A 34 2.01 5.79 -10.51
C GLY A 34 1.14 4.56 -10.34
N LEU A 35 1.76 3.41 -10.10
CA LEU A 35 1.05 2.15 -9.97
C LEU A 35 0.20 2.06 -8.71
N VAL A 36 0.63 2.70 -7.63
CA VAL A 36 -0.11 2.64 -6.36
C VAL A 36 -1.48 3.33 -6.49
N ASN A 37 -1.63 4.23 -7.45
CA ASN A 37 -2.90 4.93 -7.68
C ASN A 37 -3.85 4.20 -8.63
N VAL A 38 -3.34 3.28 -9.43
CA VAL A 38 -4.16 2.55 -10.40
C VAL A 38 -5.35 1.84 -9.75
N PRO A 39 -5.15 1.10 -8.64
CA PRO A 39 -6.27 0.41 -8.00
C PRO A 39 -7.39 1.30 -7.52
N LEU A 40 -7.12 2.57 -7.27
CA LEU A 40 -8.16 3.50 -6.80
C LEU A 40 -9.14 3.86 -7.90
N GLY A 41 -8.82 3.58 -9.17
CA GLY A 41 -9.75 3.74 -10.26
C GLY A 41 -10.77 2.61 -10.36
N ILE A 42 -10.56 1.53 -9.61
CA ILE A 42 -11.48 0.38 -9.59
C ILE A 42 -12.59 0.65 -8.59
N GLU A 43 -13.82 0.49 -9.05
CA GLU A 43 -14.97 0.72 -8.19
C GLU A 43 -14.93 -0.17 -6.94
N GLY A 44 -15.20 0.43 -5.80
CA GLY A 44 -15.20 -0.26 -4.52
C GLY A 44 -13.86 -0.28 -3.80
N ILE A 45 -12.78 0.04 -4.47
CA ILE A 45 -11.47 0.08 -3.82
C ILE A 45 -11.26 1.44 -3.20
N ARG A 46 -11.04 1.47 -1.89
CA ARG A 46 -10.85 2.71 -1.15
C ARG A 46 -9.42 2.90 -0.65
N PHE A 47 -8.65 1.83 -0.62
CA PHE A 47 -7.30 1.85 -0.06
C PHE A 47 -6.38 0.94 -0.86
N SER A 48 -5.22 1.46 -1.24
CA SER A 48 -4.21 0.66 -1.90
C SER A 48 -2.85 0.88 -1.23
N THR A 49 -2.07 -0.17 -1.18
CA THR A 49 -0.72 -0.15 -0.64
C THR A 49 0.23 -0.72 -1.68
N PHE A 50 1.36 -0.06 -1.85
CA PHE A 50 2.43 -0.55 -2.69
C PHE A 50 3.62 -0.92 -1.81
N PHE A 51 4.00 -2.19 -1.82
CA PHE A 51 5.19 -2.68 -1.15
C PHE A 51 6.28 -2.89 -2.20
N ARG A 52 7.37 -2.18 -2.05
CA ARG A 52 8.51 -2.32 -2.95
C ARG A 52 9.74 -2.73 -2.16
N GLU A 53 10.33 -3.87 -2.54
CA GLU A 53 11.54 -4.33 -1.91
C GLU A 53 12.71 -3.42 -2.28
N ASP A 54 13.42 -2.91 -1.28
CA ASP A 54 14.62 -2.11 -1.47
C ASP A 54 15.79 -2.87 -0.83
N LYS A 55 16.98 -2.27 -0.80
CA LYS A 55 18.19 -2.96 -0.33
C LYS A 55 18.11 -3.44 1.12
N GLU A 56 17.62 -2.61 2.01
CA GLU A 56 17.62 -2.90 3.44
C GLU A 56 16.24 -2.90 4.08
N TYR A 57 15.23 -2.54 3.32
CA TYR A 57 13.87 -2.43 3.85
C TYR A 57 12.87 -2.52 2.71
N ILE A 58 11.62 -2.57 3.08
CA ILE A 58 10.52 -2.52 2.12
C ILE A 58 9.94 -1.11 2.17
N LYS A 59 9.94 -0.43 1.04
CA LYS A 59 9.31 0.87 0.94
C LYS A 59 7.80 0.67 0.81
N VAL A 60 7.05 1.44 1.60
CA VAL A 60 5.60 1.34 1.63
C VAL A 60 5.03 2.66 1.13
N SER A 61 4.16 2.57 0.15
CA SER A 61 3.44 3.75 -0.36
C SER A 61 1.95 3.45 -0.31
N MET A 62 1.17 4.40 0.19
CA MET A 62 -0.25 4.19 0.41
C MET A 62 -1.07 5.30 -0.20
N ARG A 63 -2.21 4.93 -0.75
CA ARG A 63 -3.19 5.88 -1.31
C ARG A 63 -4.58 5.46 -0.90
N SER A 64 -5.46 6.43 -0.77
CA SER A 64 -6.84 6.15 -0.41
C SER A 64 -7.80 7.16 -1.00
N LYS A 65 -9.08 6.84 -0.93
CA LYS A 65 -10.16 7.73 -1.30
C LYS A 65 -10.94 8.12 -0.05
N GLY A 66 -11.58 9.29 -0.11
CA GLY A 66 -12.46 9.73 0.95
C GLY A 66 -11.74 9.95 2.25
N PHE A 67 -12.29 9.45 3.31
CA PHE A 67 -11.80 9.71 4.66
C PHE A 67 -10.89 8.61 5.23
N PHE A 68 -10.48 7.66 4.42
CA PHE A 68 -9.58 6.61 4.90
C PHE A 68 -8.18 7.22 5.13
N PRO A 69 -7.70 7.24 6.38
CA PRO A 69 -6.49 8.00 6.73
C PRO A 69 -5.21 7.18 6.55
N VAL A 70 -4.62 7.18 5.36
CA VAL A 70 -3.36 6.45 5.16
C VAL A 70 -2.20 7.05 5.94
N ASN A 71 -2.25 8.36 6.24
CA ASN A 71 -1.25 8.98 7.10
C ASN A 71 -1.22 8.33 8.49
N LYS A 72 -2.38 7.98 9.01
CA LYS A 72 -2.49 7.33 10.31
C LYS A 72 -1.95 5.91 10.25
N VAL A 73 -2.30 5.17 9.22
CA VAL A 73 -1.79 3.81 9.01
C VAL A 73 -0.26 3.82 8.93
N ALA A 74 0.28 4.74 8.13
CA ALA A 74 1.74 4.84 7.96
C ALA A 74 2.44 5.20 9.26
N ALA A 75 1.91 6.17 10.00
CA ALA A 75 2.52 6.63 11.24
C ALA A 75 2.45 5.57 12.34
N GLU A 76 1.35 4.85 12.44
CA GLU A 76 1.16 3.88 13.51
C GLU A 76 1.84 2.54 13.26
N HIS A 77 1.98 2.13 12.00
CA HIS A 77 2.41 0.77 11.69
C HIS A 77 3.60 0.65 10.75
N PHE A 78 3.94 1.69 10.00
CA PHE A 78 4.97 1.60 8.97
C PHE A 78 6.05 2.67 9.07
N ASN A 79 6.27 3.19 10.25
CA ASN A 79 7.36 4.16 10.50
C ASN A 79 7.37 5.33 9.53
N GLY A 80 6.21 5.87 9.22
CA GLY A 80 6.12 6.90 8.22
C GLY A 80 5.09 7.97 8.54
N GLY A 81 4.52 8.52 7.48
CA GLY A 81 3.53 9.57 7.59
C GLY A 81 3.17 10.11 6.22
N GLY A 82 2.47 11.23 6.22
CA GLY A 82 2.06 11.87 4.98
C GLY A 82 0.74 12.61 5.13
N HIS A 83 -0.09 12.50 4.12
CA HIS A 83 -1.38 13.17 4.08
C HIS A 83 -2.51 12.14 4.13
N LEU A 84 -3.72 12.63 4.33
CA LEU A 84 -4.90 11.77 4.48
C LEU A 84 -5.00 10.69 3.41
N ASN A 85 -4.82 11.06 2.16
CA ASN A 85 -5.00 10.16 1.03
C ASN A 85 -3.70 9.71 0.34
N ALA A 86 -2.55 10.15 0.84
CA ALA A 86 -1.26 9.80 0.28
C ALA A 86 -0.20 9.81 1.37
N ALA A 87 0.35 8.67 1.68
CA ALA A 87 1.36 8.54 2.73
C ALA A 87 2.33 7.42 2.38
N GLY A 88 3.40 7.32 3.15
CA GLY A 88 4.39 6.29 2.94
C GLY A 88 5.18 6.01 4.19
N GLY A 89 5.97 4.95 4.15
CA GLY A 89 6.79 4.54 5.26
C GLY A 89 7.76 3.45 4.86
N GLU A 90 8.22 2.72 5.86
CA GLU A 90 9.18 1.64 5.70
C GLU A 90 8.76 0.45 6.54
N PHE A 91 9.09 -0.73 6.06
CA PHE A 91 8.94 -1.94 6.83
C PHE A 91 10.23 -2.73 6.82
N HIS A 92 10.71 -3.09 8.00
CA HIS A 92 11.95 -3.86 8.15
C HIS A 92 11.57 -5.31 8.46
N GLY A 93 11.71 -6.16 7.45
CA GLY A 93 11.33 -7.54 7.52
C GLY A 93 11.12 -8.11 6.13
N THR A 94 10.46 -9.25 6.05
CA THR A 94 10.19 -9.90 4.77
C THR A 94 8.93 -9.33 4.13
N MET A 95 8.78 -9.58 2.83
CA MET A 95 7.58 -9.19 2.11
C MET A 95 6.34 -9.86 2.69
N GLU A 96 6.46 -11.13 3.09
CA GLU A 96 5.37 -11.87 3.71
C GLU A 96 4.96 -11.24 5.04
N GLU A 97 5.94 -10.82 5.82
CA GLU A 97 5.67 -10.16 7.10
C GLU A 97 4.98 -8.80 6.91
N ALA A 98 5.40 -8.06 5.89
CA ALA A 98 4.77 -6.77 5.57
C ALA A 98 3.29 -6.96 5.22
N GLN A 99 3.00 -7.95 4.39
CA GLN A 99 1.62 -8.26 4.01
C GLN A 99 0.81 -8.74 5.20
N ALA A 100 1.40 -9.57 6.05
CA ALA A 100 0.72 -10.08 7.23
C ALA A 100 0.38 -8.95 8.20
N LEU A 101 1.31 -8.02 8.39
CA LEU A 101 1.04 -6.85 9.23
C LEU A 101 -0.13 -6.05 8.66
N LEU A 102 -0.11 -5.77 7.37
CA LEU A 102 -1.18 -4.99 6.74
C LEU A 102 -2.53 -5.66 6.95
N ARG A 103 -2.61 -6.96 6.71
CA ARG A 103 -3.87 -7.69 6.91
C ARG A 103 -4.33 -7.66 8.36
N SER A 104 -3.39 -7.75 9.29
CA SER A 104 -3.74 -7.78 10.71
C SER A 104 -4.28 -6.45 11.21
N ILE A 105 -3.86 -5.34 10.60
CA ILE A 105 -4.29 -4.01 11.05
C ILE A 105 -5.52 -3.48 10.31
N LEU A 106 -5.87 -4.06 9.17
CA LEU A 106 -7.03 -3.58 8.41
C LEU A 106 -8.32 -3.50 9.23
N PRO A 107 -8.65 -4.48 10.07
CA PRO A 107 -9.85 -4.39 10.89
C PRO A 107 -9.88 -3.18 11.81
N LEU A 108 -8.73 -2.64 12.18
CA LEU A 108 -8.66 -1.45 13.04
C LEU A 108 -9.18 -0.21 12.31
N TYR A 109 -9.24 -0.26 10.99
CA TYR A 109 -9.65 0.87 10.16
C TYR A 109 -10.96 0.60 9.40
N ASP A 110 -11.68 -0.45 9.77
CA ASP A 110 -12.93 -0.82 9.10
C ASP A 110 -13.94 0.32 9.03
N LYS A 111 -13.99 1.15 10.06
CA LYS A 111 -14.91 2.28 10.09
C LYS A 111 -14.68 3.27 8.95
N TYR A 112 -13.48 3.29 8.39
CA TYR A 112 -13.12 4.20 7.29
C TYR A 112 -13.38 3.58 5.92
N MET A 113 -13.73 2.30 5.88
CA MET A 113 -14.01 1.58 4.65
C MET A 113 -15.46 1.72 4.20
N VAL A 114 -16.28 2.33 5.03
CA VAL A 114 -17.67 2.57 4.73
C VAL A 114 -17.77 3.61 3.60
N LYS A 115 -18.65 3.36 2.64
CA LYS A 115 -18.90 4.31 1.57
C LYS A 115 -19.32 5.65 2.16
N ASP A 116 -18.77 6.71 1.61
CA ASP A 116 -19.20 8.05 2.00
C ASP A 116 -20.68 8.20 1.71
N LYS A 117 -21.40 8.74 2.67
CA LYS A 117 -22.80 9.09 2.45
C LYS A 117 -22.84 10.41 1.71
N ASP A 118 -23.40 10.39 0.58
CA ASP A 118 -23.49 11.60 -0.24
C ASP A 118 -24.85 12.23 -0.15
#